data_33e03a36fef4a8e8c988839be70c681d
#
_entry.id   33e03a36fef4a8e8c988839be70c681d
#
_cell.length_a   1.000
_cell.length_b   1.000
_cell.length_c   1.000
_cell.angle_alpha   90.00
_cell.angle_beta   90.00
_cell.angle_gamma   90.00
#
_symmetry.space_group_name_H-M   'P 1'
#
loop_
_entity.id
_entity.type
_entity.pdbx_description
1 polymer ?
#
loop_
_entity_poly.entity_id
_entity_poly.type
_entity_poly.pdbx_seq_one_letter_code
_entity_poly.pdbx_strand_id
1 'polypeptide(L)'
;ILNPKEPIVELEFGQVYLERDVTVINSLENKAYWEFKNKELELNKIIKGLKKQIGQFKSQGNQVKVNEIKNEIEKIEKEKFNHTQKVINKYPNSYFSKAKVASKAKNKEDKKKYFNDLDFNNESFIRSEVFATRFTDYIIKHSGHTEVGYYNAVDEIMNKAKVNEKVFEFSLYNLLDGFYGSGLEDIATYIMEEYF
;
A
#
# COMPACT_ATOMS: atom_id res chain seq x y z
N ILE A 1 9.16 11.94 6.95
CA ILE A 1 8.19 12.74 6.18
C ILE A 1 8.50 14.21 6.46
N LEU A 2 8.59 15.03 5.41
CA LEU A 2 8.75 16.49 5.53
C LEU A 2 7.43 17.15 5.14
N ASN A 3 6.83 17.91 6.07
CA ASN A 3 5.62 18.68 5.84
C ASN A 3 6.00 20.17 5.83
N PRO A 4 5.71 20.94 4.76
CA PRO A 4 6.04 22.37 4.71
C PRO A 4 5.39 23.20 5.82
N LYS A 5 4.35 22.69 6.48
CA LYS A 5 3.69 23.32 7.64
C LYS A 5 4.38 23.02 8.97
N GLU A 6 5.37 22.13 8.99
CA GLU A 6 6.20 21.80 10.15
C GLU A 6 7.62 22.34 9.89
N PRO A 7 7.94 23.59 10.28
CA PRO A 7 9.20 24.24 9.93
C PRO A 7 10.42 23.58 10.63
N ILE A 8 10.19 22.87 11.70
CA ILE A 8 11.23 22.17 12.46
C ILE A 8 10.81 20.70 12.62
N VAL A 9 11.66 19.78 12.18
CA VAL A 9 11.54 18.35 12.41
C VAL A 9 12.73 17.91 13.25
N GLU A 10 12.46 17.42 14.45
CA GLU A 10 13.47 17.01 15.40
C GLU A 10 13.31 15.53 15.73
N LEU A 11 14.35 14.76 15.41
CA LEU A 11 14.42 13.31 15.55
C LEU A 11 15.67 12.93 16.33
N GLU A 12 15.53 11.98 17.24
CA GLU A 12 16.63 11.33 17.94
C GLU A 12 16.77 9.90 17.45
N PHE A 13 17.98 9.47 17.19
CA PHE A 13 18.28 8.15 16.67
C PHE A 13 19.05 7.32 17.68
N GLY A 14 18.73 6.04 17.81
CA GLY A 14 19.50 5.10 18.60
C GLY A 14 20.89 4.84 18.00
N GLN A 15 21.83 4.42 18.83
CA GLN A 15 23.24 4.25 18.43
C GLN A 15 23.50 3.03 17.55
N VAL A 16 22.64 2.00 17.56
CA VAL A 16 22.90 0.70 16.93
C VAL A 16 22.05 0.45 15.68
N TYR A 17 20.81 0.90 15.68
CA TYR A 17 19.86 0.66 14.58
C TYR A 17 19.11 1.94 14.24
N LEU A 18 19.72 2.77 13.37
CA LEU A 18 19.14 4.05 12.93
C LEU A 18 17.70 3.93 12.37
N GLU A 19 17.37 2.76 11.78
CA GLU A 19 16.03 2.54 11.18
C GLU A 19 14.97 2.05 12.18
N ARG A 20 15.34 1.72 13.42
CA ARG A 20 14.42 1.10 14.40
C ARG A 20 14.25 1.93 15.66
N ASP A 21 15.31 2.65 16.07
CA ASP A 21 15.32 3.40 17.30
C ASP A 21 15.19 4.91 17.00
N VAL A 22 14.07 5.30 16.41
CA VAL A 22 13.76 6.70 16.13
C VAL A 22 12.77 7.23 17.16
N THR A 23 13.19 8.22 17.91
CA THR A 23 12.33 9.01 18.78
C THR A 23 11.99 10.32 18.10
N VAL A 24 10.70 10.61 17.93
CA VAL A 24 10.23 11.85 17.33
C VAL A 24 9.97 12.88 18.43
N ILE A 25 10.83 13.89 18.52
CA ILE A 25 10.72 14.96 19.52
C ILE A 25 9.70 15.97 19.03
N ASN A 26 9.88 16.49 17.82
CA ASN A 26 9.00 17.50 17.25
C ASN A 26 8.70 17.18 15.77
N SER A 27 7.51 16.70 15.49
CA SER A 27 6.85 16.56 14.19
C SER A 27 5.60 15.70 14.35
N LEU A 28 4.42 16.23 14.06
CA LEU A 28 3.17 15.48 14.08
C LEU A 28 3.16 14.37 13.01
N GLU A 29 3.66 14.70 11.81
CA GLU A 29 3.74 13.75 10.69
C GLU A 29 4.62 12.55 11.02
N ASN A 30 5.79 12.80 11.59
CA ASN A 30 6.72 11.74 11.94
C ASN A 30 6.26 10.95 13.17
N LYS A 31 5.57 11.57 14.15
CA LYS A 31 4.92 10.86 15.26
C LYS A 31 3.89 9.85 14.74
N ALA A 32 3.01 10.25 13.82
CA ALA A 32 2.03 9.35 13.22
C ALA A 32 2.69 8.19 12.47
N TYR A 33 3.69 8.49 11.64
CA TYR A 33 4.41 7.48 10.85
C TYR A 33 5.16 6.48 11.74
N TRP A 34 5.94 6.95 12.71
CA TRP A 34 6.78 6.07 13.54
C TRP A 34 5.98 5.28 14.56
N GLU A 35 4.88 5.82 15.09
CA GLU A 35 3.96 5.05 15.96
C GLU A 35 3.38 3.86 15.19
N PHE A 36 2.97 4.05 13.94
CA PHE A 36 2.54 2.97 13.06
C PHE A 36 3.70 2.02 12.73
N LYS A 37 4.84 2.56 12.27
CA LYS A 37 5.97 1.78 11.73
C LYS A 37 6.60 0.85 12.75
N ASN A 38 6.81 1.33 13.96
CA ASN A 38 7.39 0.53 15.05
C ASN A 38 6.53 -0.70 15.35
N LYS A 39 5.22 -0.51 15.48
CA LYS A 39 4.31 -1.64 15.73
C LYS A 39 4.19 -2.58 14.53
N GLU A 40 4.20 -2.04 13.33
CA GLU A 40 4.23 -2.85 12.10
C GLU A 40 5.48 -3.74 12.04
N LEU A 41 6.66 -3.19 12.33
CA LEU A 41 7.93 -3.94 12.35
C LEU A 41 7.91 -5.05 13.40
N GLU A 42 7.42 -4.76 14.62
CA GLU A 42 7.26 -5.74 15.69
C GLU A 42 6.40 -6.92 15.23
N LEU A 43 5.17 -6.63 14.77
CA LEU A 43 4.20 -7.65 14.39
C LEU A 43 4.63 -8.43 13.13
N ASN A 44 5.24 -7.76 12.15
CA ASN A 44 5.78 -8.43 10.95
C ASN A 44 6.91 -9.41 11.30
N LYS A 45 7.74 -9.10 12.30
CA LYS A 45 8.78 -10.02 12.79
C LYS A 45 8.17 -11.30 13.36
N ILE A 46 7.08 -11.17 14.14
CA ILE A 46 6.34 -12.33 14.71
C ILE A 46 5.74 -13.16 13.56
N ILE A 47 5.02 -12.52 12.62
CA ILE A 47 4.41 -13.20 11.47
C ILE A 47 5.45 -13.94 10.64
N LYS A 48 6.63 -13.34 10.41
CA LYS A 48 7.72 -13.99 9.69
C LYS A 48 8.19 -15.27 10.39
N GLY A 49 8.30 -15.25 11.72
CA GLY A 49 8.63 -16.43 12.53
C GLY A 49 7.57 -17.53 12.40
N LEU A 50 6.29 -17.16 12.52
CA LEU A 50 5.17 -18.07 12.39
C LEU A 50 5.07 -18.70 10.99
N LYS A 51 5.29 -17.92 9.92
CA LYS A 51 5.34 -18.43 8.54
C LYS A 51 6.46 -19.45 8.35
N LYS A 52 7.62 -19.28 8.99
CA LYS A 52 8.70 -20.28 8.96
C LYS A 52 8.26 -21.60 9.64
N GLN A 53 7.55 -21.51 10.78
CA GLN A 53 7.02 -22.71 11.45
C GLN A 53 5.97 -23.45 10.61
N ILE A 54 5.10 -22.71 9.87
CA ILE A 54 4.17 -23.34 8.90
C ILE A 54 4.93 -24.21 7.90
N GLY A 55 6.06 -23.72 7.36
CA GLY A 55 6.89 -24.52 6.44
C GLY A 55 7.37 -25.81 7.09
N GLN A 56 7.86 -25.76 8.33
CA GLN A 56 8.34 -26.91 9.09
C GLN A 56 7.21 -27.93 9.36
N PHE A 57 6.05 -27.49 9.85
CA PHE A 57 4.94 -28.38 10.14
C PHE A 57 4.28 -28.97 8.89
N LYS A 58 4.28 -28.24 7.77
CA LYS A 58 3.85 -28.79 6.47
C LYS A 58 4.73 -29.95 6.02
N SER A 59 6.07 -29.84 6.14
CA SER A 59 6.99 -30.91 5.78
C SER A 59 6.84 -32.16 6.68
N GLN A 60 6.33 -31.99 7.90
CA GLN A 60 6.02 -33.04 8.86
C GLN A 60 4.61 -33.63 8.70
N GLY A 61 3.79 -33.13 7.77
CA GLY A 61 2.39 -33.55 7.59
C GLY A 61 1.44 -33.09 8.73
N ASN A 62 1.87 -32.22 9.63
CA ASN A 62 1.09 -31.80 10.80
C ASN A 62 0.12 -30.65 10.46
N GLN A 63 -0.98 -31.00 9.81
CA GLN A 63 -2.00 -30.03 9.39
C GLN A 63 -2.69 -29.31 10.54
N VAL A 64 -2.81 -29.95 11.71
CA VAL A 64 -3.42 -29.32 12.92
C VAL A 64 -2.59 -28.13 13.36
N LYS A 65 -1.26 -28.31 13.50
CA LYS A 65 -0.34 -27.22 13.85
C LYS A 65 -0.31 -26.11 12.81
N VAL A 66 -0.36 -26.46 11.53
CA VAL A 66 -0.45 -25.47 10.44
C VAL A 66 -1.69 -24.59 10.59
N ASN A 67 -2.85 -25.16 10.94
CA ASN A 67 -4.08 -24.41 11.11
C ASN A 67 -4.07 -23.53 12.39
N GLU A 68 -3.53 -24.05 13.48
CA GLU A 68 -3.34 -23.25 14.70
C GLU A 68 -2.49 -22.00 14.44
N ILE A 69 -1.36 -22.15 13.74
CA ILE A 69 -0.47 -21.02 13.44
C ILE A 69 -1.13 -20.04 12.45
N LYS A 70 -1.89 -20.52 11.47
CA LYS A 70 -2.66 -19.64 10.59
C LYS A 70 -3.65 -18.78 11.37
N ASN A 71 -4.38 -19.37 12.33
CA ASN A 71 -5.30 -18.63 13.18
C ASN A 71 -4.58 -17.59 14.07
N GLU A 72 -3.35 -17.90 14.50
CA GLU A 72 -2.53 -16.95 15.25
C GLU A 72 -2.09 -15.77 14.36
N ILE A 73 -1.64 -16.04 13.14
CA ILE A 73 -1.31 -15.00 12.15
C ILE A 73 -2.52 -14.09 11.89
N GLU A 74 -3.72 -14.66 11.74
CA GLU A 74 -4.94 -13.89 11.51
C GLU A 74 -5.24 -12.93 12.68
N LYS A 75 -5.05 -13.39 13.93
CA LYS A 75 -5.18 -12.53 15.11
C LYS A 75 -4.19 -11.36 15.09
N ILE A 76 -2.95 -11.62 14.70
CA ILE A 76 -1.90 -10.59 14.60
C ILE A 76 -2.21 -9.60 13.48
N GLU A 77 -2.69 -10.06 12.32
CA GLU A 77 -3.11 -9.16 11.23
C GLU A 77 -4.30 -8.27 11.66
N LYS A 78 -5.22 -8.80 12.46
CA LYS A 78 -6.30 -8.01 13.07
C LYS A 78 -5.76 -6.96 14.06
N GLU A 79 -4.75 -7.33 14.86
CA GLU A 79 -4.06 -6.39 15.75
C GLU A 79 -3.40 -5.25 14.95
N LYS A 80 -2.68 -5.57 13.85
CA LYS A 80 -2.09 -4.57 12.93
C LYS A 80 -3.15 -3.62 12.39
N PHE A 81 -4.26 -4.17 11.91
CA PHE A 81 -5.37 -3.37 11.41
C PHE A 81 -5.91 -2.41 12.48
N ASN A 82 -6.19 -2.93 13.67
CA ASN A 82 -6.73 -2.14 14.78
C ASN A 82 -5.74 -1.04 15.22
N HIS A 83 -4.44 -1.35 15.26
CA HIS A 83 -3.41 -0.36 15.56
C HIS A 83 -3.37 0.74 14.50
N THR A 84 -3.41 0.39 13.22
CA THR A 84 -3.47 1.36 12.12
C THR A 84 -4.66 2.29 12.27
N GLN A 85 -5.86 1.77 12.60
CA GLN A 85 -7.04 2.59 12.83
C GLN A 85 -6.88 3.54 14.04
N LYS A 86 -6.23 3.09 15.11
CA LYS A 86 -5.92 3.94 16.28
C LYS A 86 -5.00 5.11 15.89
N VAL A 87 -3.97 4.85 15.10
CA VAL A 87 -3.05 5.90 14.64
C VAL A 87 -3.77 6.89 13.72
N ILE A 88 -4.57 6.42 12.77
CA ILE A 88 -5.39 7.27 11.90
C ILE A 88 -6.30 8.19 12.71
N ASN A 89 -7.00 7.64 13.71
CA ASN A 89 -7.92 8.40 14.56
C ASN A 89 -7.19 9.41 15.46
N LYS A 90 -5.98 9.07 15.92
CA LYS A 90 -5.15 9.95 16.75
C LYS A 90 -4.54 11.11 15.95
N TYR A 91 -4.19 10.86 14.68
CA TYR A 91 -3.52 11.82 13.80
C TYR A 91 -4.27 12.02 12.46
N PRO A 92 -5.56 12.41 12.48
CA PRO A 92 -6.40 12.38 11.26
C PRO A 92 -5.94 13.34 10.17
N ASN A 93 -5.25 14.41 10.54
CA ASN A 93 -4.75 15.42 9.61
C ASN A 93 -3.34 15.14 9.06
N SER A 94 -2.63 14.13 9.58
CA SER A 94 -1.32 13.77 9.08
C SER A 94 -1.39 13.25 7.65
N TYR A 95 -0.32 13.46 6.87
CA TYR A 95 -0.18 12.89 5.54
C TYR A 95 -0.28 11.36 5.58
N PHE A 96 0.37 10.73 6.56
CA PHE A 96 0.29 9.28 6.79
C PHE A 96 -1.17 8.81 6.85
N SER A 97 -2.00 9.43 7.71
CA SER A 97 -3.40 9.03 7.87
C SER A 97 -4.22 9.26 6.61
N LYS A 98 -4.03 10.39 5.94
CA LYS A 98 -4.69 10.69 4.66
C LYS A 98 -4.32 9.69 3.58
N ALA A 99 -3.03 9.33 3.46
CA ALA A 99 -2.57 8.32 2.52
C ALA A 99 -3.15 6.93 2.84
N LYS A 100 -3.16 6.50 4.11
CA LYS A 100 -3.75 5.21 4.53
C LYS A 100 -5.27 5.14 4.28
N VAL A 101 -5.98 6.23 4.41
CA VAL A 101 -7.41 6.30 4.06
C VAL A 101 -7.60 6.25 2.56
N ALA A 102 -6.84 7.05 1.80
CA ALA A 102 -6.95 7.14 0.34
C ALA A 102 -6.52 5.85 -0.38
N SER A 103 -5.63 5.03 0.22
CA SER A 103 -5.22 3.74 -0.34
C SER A 103 -6.35 2.70 -0.38
N LYS A 104 -7.49 2.95 0.29
CA LYS A 104 -8.65 2.05 0.33
C LYS A 104 -9.83 2.66 -0.41
N ALA A 105 -10.35 1.96 -1.43
CA ALA A 105 -11.56 2.39 -2.12
C ALA A 105 -12.79 2.30 -1.21
N LYS A 106 -13.60 3.37 -1.15
CA LYS A 106 -14.89 3.36 -0.43
C LYS A 106 -15.92 2.49 -1.16
N ASN A 107 -15.93 2.55 -2.49
CA ASN A 107 -16.88 1.81 -3.35
C ASN A 107 -16.15 0.66 -4.06
N LYS A 108 -15.50 -0.20 -3.29
CA LYS A 108 -14.60 -1.25 -3.81
C LYS A 108 -15.26 -2.22 -4.78
N GLU A 109 -16.56 -2.50 -4.61
CA GLU A 109 -17.30 -3.46 -5.43
C GLU A 109 -17.92 -2.83 -6.69
N ASP A 110 -18.04 -1.51 -6.74
CA ASP A 110 -18.64 -0.80 -7.89
C ASP A 110 -17.53 -0.28 -8.81
N LYS A 111 -17.33 -0.96 -9.95
CA LYS A 111 -16.32 -0.61 -10.95
C LYS A 111 -16.38 0.85 -11.36
N LYS A 112 -17.60 1.40 -11.59
CA LYS A 112 -17.80 2.78 -12.06
C LYS A 112 -17.50 3.83 -10.99
N LYS A 113 -17.64 3.48 -9.71
CA LYS A 113 -17.45 4.39 -8.56
C LYS A 113 -16.15 4.17 -7.83
N TYR A 114 -15.34 3.19 -8.25
CA TYR A 114 -14.14 2.77 -7.55
C TYR A 114 -13.17 3.92 -7.28
N PHE A 115 -12.97 4.81 -8.25
CA PHE A 115 -12.05 5.94 -8.16
C PHE A 115 -12.69 7.26 -7.72
N ASN A 116 -13.99 7.31 -7.41
CA ASN A 116 -14.69 8.56 -7.08
C ASN A 116 -14.17 9.25 -5.80
N ASP A 117 -13.51 8.51 -4.92
CA ASP A 117 -12.93 9.02 -3.69
C ASP A 117 -11.40 9.19 -3.74
N LEU A 118 -10.80 9.04 -4.93
CA LEU A 118 -9.36 9.22 -5.16
C LEU A 118 -9.11 10.50 -5.95
N ASP A 119 -8.36 11.41 -5.35
CA ASP A 119 -7.97 12.67 -5.98
C ASP A 119 -6.72 12.49 -6.86
N PHE A 120 -6.92 12.43 -8.16
CA PHE A 120 -5.84 12.33 -9.15
C PHE A 120 -5.04 13.63 -9.34
N ASN A 121 -5.49 14.77 -8.79
CA ASN A 121 -4.70 16.00 -8.77
C ASN A 121 -3.72 16.05 -7.60
N ASN A 122 -3.81 15.12 -6.65
CA ASN A 122 -2.95 15.12 -5.49
C ASN A 122 -1.60 14.45 -5.77
N GLU A 123 -0.64 15.20 -6.33
CA GLU A 123 0.72 14.74 -6.63
C GLU A 123 1.45 14.14 -5.41
N SER A 124 1.07 14.50 -4.19
CA SER A 124 1.72 13.95 -3.01
C SER A 124 1.55 12.43 -2.91
N PHE A 125 0.46 11.89 -3.46
CA PHE A 125 0.19 10.45 -3.46
C PHE A 125 1.14 9.62 -4.33
N ILE A 126 1.85 10.24 -5.28
CA ILE A 126 2.94 9.61 -6.05
C ILE A 126 4.05 9.08 -5.12
N ARG A 127 4.30 9.81 -4.00
CA ARG A 127 5.34 9.46 -3.02
C ARG A 127 4.85 8.52 -1.92
N SER A 128 3.76 7.83 -2.17
CA SER A 128 3.15 6.88 -1.24
C SER A 128 2.63 5.64 -1.98
N GLU A 129 2.09 4.69 -1.24
CA GLU A 129 1.47 3.49 -1.81
C GLU A 129 0.06 3.73 -2.40
N VAL A 130 -0.50 4.95 -2.34
CA VAL A 130 -1.91 5.21 -2.64
C VAL A 130 -2.26 4.78 -4.06
N PHE A 131 -1.64 5.38 -5.07
CA PHE A 131 -1.95 5.07 -6.47
C PHE A 131 -1.63 3.61 -6.80
N ALA A 132 -0.43 3.13 -6.48
CA ALA A 132 -0.02 1.75 -6.78
C ALA A 132 -0.99 0.73 -6.16
N THR A 133 -1.39 0.91 -4.89
CA THR A 133 -2.35 0.02 -4.21
C THR A 133 -3.73 0.08 -4.87
N ARG A 134 -4.22 1.29 -5.18
CA ARG A 134 -5.53 1.49 -5.81
C ARG A 134 -5.59 0.91 -7.21
N PHE A 135 -4.53 1.07 -8.01
CA PHE A 135 -4.46 0.52 -9.37
C PHE A 135 -4.41 -1.01 -9.35
N THR A 136 -3.53 -1.59 -8.54
CA THR A 136 -3.43 -3.04 -8.41
C THR A 136 -4.75 -3.66 -7.93
N ASP A 137 -5.39 -3.07 -6.91
CA ASP A 137 -6.65 -3.57 -6.37
C ASP A 137 -7.80 -3.46 -7.40
N TYR A 138 -7.84 -2.38 -8.19
CA TYR A 138 -8.79 -2.20 -9.28
C TYR A 138 -8.60 -3.24 -10.39
N ILE A 139 -7.36 -3.43 -10.83
CA ILE A 139 -7.02 -4.40 -11.89
C ILE A 139 -7.42 -5.82 -11.44
N ILE A 140 -6.98 -6.25 -10.25
CA ILE A 140 -7.29 -7.59 -9.73
C ILE A 140 -8.81 -7.81 -9.64
N LYS A 141 -9.55 -6.79 -9.22
CA LYS A 141 -10.97 -6.95 -8.91
C LYS A 141 -11.88 -6.81 -10.12
N HIS A 142 -11.50 -5.98 -11.09
CA HIS A 142 -12.41 -5.54 -12.15
C HIS A 142 -11.98 -5.90 -13.58
N SER A 143 -10.79 -6.50 -13.78
CA SER A 143 -10.35 -6.97 -15.10
C SER A 143 -10.95 -8.33 -15.49
N GLY A 144 -11.43 -9.11 -14.52
CA GLY A 144 -11.84 -10.49 -14.77
C GLY A 144 -10.69 -11.40 -15.23
N HIS A 145 -9.44 -10.94 -15.10
CA HIS A 145 -8.21 -11.63 -15.51
C HIS A 145 -8.20 -12.03 -17.00
N THR A 146 -8.85 -11.23 -17.84
CA THR A 146 -8.86 -11.39 -19.31
C THR A 146 -8.07 -10.26 -19.94
N GLU A 147 -7.50 -10.51 -21.12
CA GLU A 147 -6.75 -9.53 -21.89
C GLU A 147 -7.55 -8.23 -22.13
N VAL A 148 -8.78 -8.36 -22.65
CA VAL A 148 -9.69 -7.21 -22.84
C VAL A 148 -10.02 -6.52 -21.52
N GLY A 149 -10.14 -7.29 -20.44
CA GLY A 149 -10.38 -6.73 -19.11
C GLY A 149 -9.20 -5.93 -18.58
N TYR A 150 -7.98 -6.35 -18.87
CA TYR A 150 -6.76 -5.60 -18.55
C TYR A 150 -6.66 -4.31 -19.36
N TYR A 151 -6.90 -4.35 -20.69
CA TYR A 151 -6.94 -3.14 -21.52
C TYR A 151 -7.94 -2.13 -20.97
N ASN A 152 -9.17 -2.55 -20.70
CA ASN A 152 -10.20 -1.67 -20.13
C ASN A 152 -9.80 -1.10 -18.76
N ALA A 153 -9.06 -1.85 -17.94
CA ALA A 153 -8.62 -1.38 -16.62
C ALA A 153 -7.49 -0.35 -16.75
N VAL A 154 -6.56 -0.57 -17.66
CA VAL A 154 -5.50 0.39 -18.02
C VAL A 154 -6.11 1.69 -18.51
N ASP A 155 -7.04 1.62 -19.47
CA ASP A 155 -7.71 2.79 -20.05
C ASP A 155 -8.44 3.62 -19.00
N GLU A 156 -9.17 2.97 -18.09
CA GLU A 156 -9.87 3.68 -17.01
C GLU A 156 -8.89 4.43 -16.11
N ILE A 157 -7.78 3.79 -15.71
CA ILE A 157 -6.75 4.41 -14.86
C ILE A 157 -6.09 5.57 -15.59
N MET A 158 -5.62 5.35 -16.82
CA MET A 158 -4.92 6.36 -17.61
C MET A 158 -5.82 7.54 -17.93
N ASN A 159 -7.10 7.31 -18.27
CA ASN A 159 -8.06 8.39 -18.49
C ASN A 159 -8.32 9.24 -17.23
N LYS A 160 -8.33 8.63 -16.04
CA LYS A 160 -8.41 9.39 -14.76
C LYS A 160 -7.14 10.17 -14.48
N ALA A 161 -5.98 9.60 -14.81
CA ALA A 161 -4.68 10.23 -14.55
C ALA A 161 -4.38 11.45 -15.45
N LYS A 162 -5.04 11.58 -16.62
CA LYS A 162 -4.86 12.71 -17.57
C LYS A 162 -5.10 14.09 -16.97
N VAL A 163 -5.76 14.20 -15.81
CA VAL A 163 -6.01 15.48 -15.14
C VAL A 163 -4.75 16.10 -14.54
N ASN A 164 -3.67 15.33 -14.38
CA ASN A 164 -2.42 15.81 -13.83
C ASN A 164 -1.24 15.07 -14.51
N GLU A 165 -0.35 15.82 -15.13
CA GLU A 165 0.78 15.30 -15.93
C GLU A 165 1.70 14.36 -15.11
N LYS A 166 2.07 14.74 -13.88
CA LYS A 166 2.96 13.89 -13.05
C LYS A 166 2.28 12.61 -12.58
N VAL A 167 0.96 12.69 -12.30
CA VAL A 167 0.19 11.50 -11.93
C VAL A 167 0.00 10.60 -13.14
N PHE A 168 -0.18 11.18 -14.33
CA PHE A 168 -0.23 10.43 -15.59
C PHE A 168 1.09 9.68 -15.82
N GLU A 169 2.22 10.38 -15.78
CA GLU A 169 3.54 9.79 -15.95
C GLU A 169 3.81 8.67 -14.91
N PHE A 170 3.51 8.93 -13.64
CA PHE A 170 3.61 7.91 -12.60
C PHE A 170 2.74 6.69 -12.89
N SER A 171 1.48 6.91 -13.30
CA SER A 171 0.54 5.83 -13.60
C SER A 171 1.02 4.97 -14.74
N LEU A 172 1.54 5.62 -15.80
CA LEU A 172 2.10 4.96 -16.97
C LEU A 172 3.23 4.00 -16.58
N TYR A 173 4.25 4.51 -15.89
CA TYR A 173 5.38 3.68 -15.45
C TYR A 173 4.98 2.59 -14.46
N ASN A 174 4.08 2.89 -13.52
CA ASN A 174 3.63 1.92 -12.52
C ASN A 174 2.86 0.75 -13.14
N LEU A 175 1.99 1.03 -14.13
CA LEU A 175 1.27 0.01 -14.87
C LEU A 175 2.20 -0.82 -15.75
N LEU A 176 3.10 -0.16 -16.47
CA LEU A 176 4.07 -0.82 -17.34
C LEU A 176 4.94 -1.80 -16.54
N ASP A 177 5.56 -1.33 -15.45
CA ASP A 177 6.39 -2.17 -14.57
C ASP A 177 5.58 -3.32 -13.96
N GLY A 178 4.35 -3.07 -13.55
CA GLY A 178 3.48 -4.08 -12.95
C GLY A 178 3.11 -5.20 -13.92
N PHE A 179 2.71 -4.88 -15.13
CA PHE A 179 2.33 -5.87 -16.14
C PHE A 179 3.55 -6.61 -16.69
N TYR A 180 4.64 -5.89 -17.00
CA TYR A 180 5.89 -6.51 -17.43
C TYR A 180 6.47 -7.45 -16.37
N GLY A 181 6.53 -7.01 -15.11
CA GLY A 181 7.01 -7.81 -13.98
C GLY A 181 6.14 -9.03 -13.67
N SER A 182 4.87 -9.02 -14.12
CA SER A 182 3.93 -10.15 -13.98
C SER A 182 3.95 -11.10 -15.18
N GLY A 183 4.80 -10.86 -16.20
CA GLY A 183 4.87 -11.66 -17.41
C GLY A 183 3.70 -11.45 -18.39
N LEU A 184 2.96 -10.36 -18.25
CA LEU A 184 1.86 -9.96 -19.15
C LEU A 184 2.38 -8.95 -20.19
N GLU A 185 3.32 -9.41 -21.01
CA GLU A 185 4.06 -8.57 -21.98
C GLU A 185 3.15 -7.93 -23.03
N ASP A 186 2.09 -8.62 -23.48
CA ASP A 186 1.13 -8.08 -24.44
C ASP A 186 0.41 -6.84 -23.89
N ILE A 187 0.07 -6.84 -22.58
CA ILE A 187 -0.54 -5.68 -21.93
C ILE A 187 0.48 -4.54 -21.79
N ALA A 188 1.73 -4.86 -21.46
CA ALA A 188 2.80 -3.87 -21.39
C ALA A 188 3.06 -3.23 -22.77
N THR A 189 3.03 -4.03 -23.86
CA THR A 189 3.14 -3.53 -25.25
C THR A 189 1.97 -2.60 -25.58
N TYR A 190 0.73 -2.99 -25.27
CA TYR A 190 -0.44 -2.13 -25.44
C TYR A 190 -0.28 -0.77 -24.74
N ILE A 191 0.20 -0.76 -23.48
CA ILE A 191 0.43 0.49 -22.74
C ILE A 191 1.44 1.38 -23.47
N MET A 192 2.51 0.79 -24.01
CA MET A 192 3.51 1.55 -24.76
C MET A 192 2.95 2.12 -26.06
N GLU A 193 2.15 1.37 -26.81
CA GLU A 193 1.58 1.80 -28.08
C GLU A 193 0.52 2.90 -27.92
N GLU A 194 -0.29 2.85 -26.84
CA GLU A 194 -1.42 3.76 -26.67
C GLU A 194 -1.09 5.02 -25.87
N TYR A 195 -0.05 5.00 -25.00
CA TYR A 195 0.18 6.06 -24.02
C TYR A 195 1.57 6.66 -24.03
N PHE A 196 2.55 6.08 -24.76
CA PHE A 196 3.88 6.64 -24.98
C PHE A 196 3.96 7.41 -26.28
#